data_dcc6cd7ac14e11781985c9eee0abc607
#
_entry.id   dcc6cd7ac14e11781985c9eee0abc607
#
_cell.length_a   1.000
_cell.length_b   1.000
_cell.length_c   1.000
_cell.angle_alpha   90.00
_cell.angle_beta   90.00
_cell.angle_gamma   90.00
#
_symmetry.space_group_name_H-M   'P 1'
#
loop_
_entity.id
_entity.type
_entity.pdbx_description
1 polymer ?
#
loop_
_entity_poly.entity_id
_entity_poly.type
_entity_poly.pdbx_seq_one_letter_code
_entity_poly.pdbx_strand_id
1 'polypeptide(L)'
;MLLLMIERDLPINTVLWADTGMEFPEMYDHIRKVDDYLYRERGIHITTLRHLKGFEYLMFEEKKQKPASIENRQRLGVPIYGNGWPGVKVRWCTGQLKTHLISKEVNRLKGEYQALHYVGIAADEPKRIKNEQYPLVDWGIAEAEALKICYDRGYDWGGLYEIYHRCSCWCCPLQRIDELRKLRHHHPELWERLRDMDQRAITQFGHTPLGQFKQNWTVERLEQRFAAEGAQISVFLSSGKDNIMTEKQKQECSEVETMLQGTPKQNVLISFGGKPAKTLEELEKEQQQRKKEHNERGEAR
;
A
#
# COMPACT_ATOMS: atom_id res chain seq x y z
N MET A 1 -14.67 -4.64 7.23
CA MET A 1 -14.88 -5.17 8.60
C MET A 1 -15.67 -4.21 9.48
N LEU A 2 -15.15 -3.03 9.86
CA LEU A 2 -15.80 -2.13 10.82
C LEU A 2 -17.27 -1.80 10.47
N LEU A 3 -17.55 -1.42 9.22
CA LEU A 3 -18.93 -1.14 8.76
C LEU A 3 -19.88 -2.31 9.03
N LEU A 4 -19.48 -3.53 8.69
CA LEU A 4 -20.27 -4.73 8.91
C LEU A 4 -20.42 -5.09 10.39
N MET A 5 -19.43 -4.79 11.23
CA MET A 5 -19.55 -4.94 12.68
C MET A 5 -20.60 -3.99 13.25
N ILE A 6 -20.61 -2.75 12.78
CA ILE A 6 -21.62 -1.76 13.17
C ILE A 6 -23.02 -2.20 12.72
N GLU A 7 -23.18 -2.59 11.46
CA GLU A 7 -24.45 -3.05 10.88
C GLU A 7 -25.02 -4.32 11.56
N ARG A 8 -24.14 -5.19 12.04
CA ARG A 8 -24.50 -6.44 12.74
C ARG A 8 -24.58 -6.27 14.26
N ASP A 9 -24.51 -5.06 14.72
CA ASP A 9 -24.56 -4.69 16.15
C ASP A 9 -23.56 -5.41 17.04
N LEU A 10 -22.37 -5.69 16.50
CA LEU A 10 -21.30 -6.28 17.31
C LEU A 10 -20.72 -5.26 18.28
N PRO A 11 -20.28 -5.70 19.48
CA PRO A 11 -19.70 -4.80 20.46
C PRO A 11 -18.39 -4.20 19.96
N ILE A 12 -18.32 -2.88 19.93
CA ILE A 12 -17.14 -2.10 19.55
C ILE A 12 -16.89 -1.07 20.64
N ASN A 13 -15.82 -1.23 21.41
CA ASN A 13 -15.47 -0.32 22.49
C ASN A 13 -14.38 0.68 22.08
N THR A 14 -13.49 0.28 21.18
CA THR A 14 -12.43 1.16 20.66
C THR A 14 -12.02 0.71 19.26
N VAL A 15 -11.64 1.67 18.44
CA VAL A 15 -11.06 1.45 17.10
C VAL A 15 -9.68 2.08 17.09
N LEU A 16 -8.64 1.31 16.77
CA LEU A 16 -7.26 1.76 16.75
C LEU A 16 -6.77 1.95 15.33
N TRP A 17 -6.19 3.10 15.06
CA TRP A 17 -5.50 3.38 13.81
C TRP A 17 -4.05 3.81 14.07
N ALA A 18 -3.08 3.11 13.48
CA ALA A 18 -1.67 3.48 13.57
C ALA A 18 -1.29 4.38 12.39
N ASP A 19 -1.13 5.67 12.68
CA ASP A 19 -0.72 6.69 11.72
C ASP A 19 0.81 6.76 11.65
N THR A 20 1.35 6.46 10.47
CA THR A 20 2.80 6.56 10.23
C THR A 20 3.26 7.97 9.88
N GLY A 21 2.34 8.88 9.54
CA GLY A 21 2.63 10.20 8.97
C GLY A 21 3.00 10.15 7.48
N MET A 22 2.93 8.98 6.85
CA MET A 22 3.32 8.75 5.45
C MET A 22 2.19 8.14 4.62
N GLU A 23 0.95 8.25 5.08
CA GLU A 23 -0.23 7.84 4.32
C GLU A 23 -0.56 8.91 3.25
N PHE A 24 -1.29 8.54 2.21
CA PHE A 24 -1.80 9.51 1.22
C PHE A 24 -2.74 10.53 1.87
N PRO A 25 -2.82 11.78 1.37
CA PRO A 25 -3.77 12.79 1.89
C PRO A 25 -5.21 12.27 1.92
N GLU A 26 -5.67 11.60 0.87
CA GLU A 26 -7.00 11.01 0.74
C GLU A 26 -7.30 9.96 1.83
N MET A 27 -6.26 9.28 2.32
CA MET A 27 -6.40 8.33 3.42
C MET A 27 -6.80 9.05 4.72
N TYR A 28 -6.25 10.23 4.99
CA TYR A 28 -6.63 11.02 6.17
C TYR A 28 -8.07 11.51 6.06
N ASP A 29 -8.52 11.91 4.87
CA ASP A 29 -9.92 12.28 4.62
C ASP A 29 -10.85 11.10 4.82
N HIS A 30 -10.45 9.93 4.31
CA HIS A 30 -11.17 8.69 4.51
C HIS A 30 -11.29 8.33 6.01
N ILE A 31 -10.21 8.42 6.77
CA ILE A 31 -10.24 8.13 8.22
C ILE A 31 -11.16 9.10 8.95
N ARG A 32 -11.15 10.40 8.61
CA ARG A 32 -12.12 11.38 9.19
C ARG A 32 -13.56 10.98 8.89
N LYS A 33 -13.88 10.63 7.65
CA LYS A 33 -15.21 10.18 7.24
C LYS A 33 -15.67 8.93 8.00
N VAL A 34 -14.75 7.98 8.23
CA VAL A 34 -15.04 6.78 9.02
C VAL A 34 -15.20 7.11 10.50
N ASP A 35 -14.42 8.04 11.04
CA ASP A 35 -14.53 8.50 12.43
C ASP A 35 -15.85 9.17 12.71
N ASP A 36 -16.28 10.07 11.82
CA ASP A 36 -17.60 10.74 11.90
C ASP A 36 -18.75 9.73 11.86
N TYR A 37 -18.65 8.71 11.00
CA TYR A 37 -19.64 7.63 10.94
C TYR A 37 -19.65 6.82 12.24
N LEU A 38 -18.49 6.40 12.73
CA LEU A 38 -18.36 5.63 13.96
C LEU A 38 -18.91 6.39 15.17
N TYR A 39 -18.60 7.69 15.26
CA TYR A 39 -19.12 8.54 16.33
C TYR A 39 -20.64 8.65 16.28
N ARG A 40 -21.22 8.86 15.10
CA ARG A 40 -22.68 8.94 14.93
C ARG A 40 -23.39 7.64 15.30
N GLU A 41 -22.84 6.48 14.92
CA GLU A 41 -23.47 5.18 15.13
C GLU A 41 -23.23 4.58 16.53
N ARG A 42 -22.07 4.91 17.14
CA ARG A 42 -21.61 4.26 18.37
C ARG A 42 -21.16 5.23 19.48
N GLY A 43 -21.09 6.51 19.22
CA GLY A 43 -20.62 7.52 20.19
C GLY A 43 -19.14 7.42 20.54
N ILE A 44 -18.33 6.73 19.72
CA ILE A 44 -16.90 6.56 19.95
C ILE A 44 -16.08 7.09 18.77
N HIS A 45 -14.88 7.58 19.04
CA HIS A 45 -13.93 8.04 18.04
C HIS A 45 -12.83 7.01 17.79
N ILE A 46 -12.21 7.09 16.61
CA ILE A 46 -11.02 6.33 16.29
C ILE A 46 -9.84 6.84 17.14
N THR A 47 -9.22 5.95 17.90
CA THR A 47 -8.00 6.25 18.65
C THR A 47 -6.80 6.21 17.70
N THR A 48 -6.27 7.38 17.37
CA THR A 48 -5.08 7.49 16.51
C THR A 48 -3.81 7.28 17.34
N LEU A 49 -3.05 6.25 16.96
CA LEU A 49 -1.76 5.92 17.55
C LEU A 49 -0.65 6.46 16.65
N ARG A 50 0.10 7.44 17.14
CA ARG A 50 1.21 8.06 16.40
C ARG A 50 2.51 7.99 17.21
N HIS A 51 3.61 7.66 16.54
CA HIS A 51 4.93 7.73 17.17
C HIS A 51 5.33 9.20 17.39
N LEU A 52 5.80 9.53 18.60
CA LEU A 52 6.07 10.92 19.02
C LEU A 52 7.00 11.68 18.06
N LYS A 53 7.98 11.00 17.49
CA LYS A 53 9.00 11.61 16.62
C LYS A 53 8.76 11.38 15.12
N GLY A 54 7.84 10.49 14.75
CA GLY A 54 7.43 10.23 13.37
C GLY A 54 8.46 9.49 12.51
N PHE A 55 8.10 9.29 11.25
CA PHE A 55 8.85 8.47 10.28
C PHE A 55 10.23 9.06 9.96
N GLU A 56 10.30 10.35 9.60
CA GLU A 56 11.55 10.97 9.16
C GLU A 56 12.60 11.03 10.27
N TYR A 57 12.17 11.31 11.51
CA TYR A 57 13.10 11.24 12.64
C TYR A 57 13.68 9.84 12.82
N LEU A 58 12.84 8.81 12.74
CA LEU A 58 13.30 7.42 12.83
C LEU A 58 14.21 7.05 11.66
N MET A 59 13.93 7.56 10.48
CA MET A 59 14.70 7.31 9.28
C MET A 59 16.08 7.96 9.34
N PHE A 60 16.21 9.18 9.84
CA PHE A 60 17.41 9.98 9.72
C PHE A 60 18.11 10.32 11.04
N GLU A 61 17.39 10.49 12.16
CA GLU A 61 17.90 11.10 13.37
C GLU A 61 18.05 10.13 14.55
N GLU A 62 17.28 9.04 14.56
CA GLU A 62 17.25 8.15 15.73
C GLU A 62 18.61 7.51 16.01
N LYS A 63 19.20 7.84 17.16
CA LYS A 63 20.51 7.29 17.58
C LYS A 63 20.41 5.79 17.89
N LYS A 64 21.30 4.98 17.32
CA LYS A 64 21.41 3.55 17.62
C LYS A 64 22.03 3.36 19.00
N GLN A 65 21.40 2.51 19.81
CA GLN A 65 21.84 2.25 21.18
C GLN A 65 22.41 0.83 21.35
N LYS A 66 21.92 -0.13 20.56
CA LYS A 66 22.35 -1.54 20.65
C LYS A 66 23.77 -1.71 20.12
N PRO A 67 24.69 -2.32 20.89
CA PRO A 67 26.08 -2.52 20.47
C PRO A 67 26.22 -3.15 19.08
N ALA A 68 25.50 -4.24 18.81
CA ALA A 68 25.53 -4.90 17.51
C ALA A 68 25.07 -3.99 16.36
N SER A 69 24.13 -3.05 16.62
CA SER A 69 23.72 -2.07 15.60
C SER A 69 24.80 -1.02 15.37
N ILE A 70 25.51 -0.60 16.40
CA ILE A 70 26.61 0.36 16.31
C ILE A 70 27.78 -0.28 15.54
N GLU A 71 28.19 -1.48 15.90
CA GLU A 71 29.25 -2.23 15.22
C GLU A 71 28.94 -2.44 13.73
N ASN A 72 27.71 -2.85 13.39
CA ASN A 72 27.32 -3.00 11.99
C ASN A 72 27.39 -1.67 11.22
N ARG A 73 27.05 -0.53 11.87
CA ARG A 73 27.18 0.80 11.26
C ARG A 73 28.62 1.19 11.01
N GLN A 74 29.50 0.95 11.97
CA GLN A 74 30.94 1.17 11.85
C GLN A 74 31.53 0.35 10.71
N ARG A 75 31.16 -0.94 10.60
CA ARG A 75 31.58 -1.81 9.51
C ARG A 75 31.13 -1.30 8.13
N LEU A 76 29.93 -0.68 8.06
CA LEU A 76 29.41 -0.11 6.82
C LEU A 76 29.96 1.29 6.52
N GLY A 77 30.72 1.90 7.44
CA GLY A 77 31.21 3.27 7.30
C GLY A 77 30.10 4.33 7.29
N VAL A 78 28.97 4.06 7.97
CA VAL A 78 27.80 4.96 7.99
C VAL A 78 27.52 5.48 9.41
N PRO A 79 26.85 6.63 9.55
CA PRO A 79 26.54 7.21 10.85
C PRO A 79 25.71 6.27 11.75
N ILE A 80 25.90 6.42 13.07
CA ILE A 80 25.09 5.68 14.07
C ILE A 80 23.68 6.24 14.27
N TYR A 81 23.29 7.20 13.47
CA TYR A 81 21.98 7.85 13.49
C TYR A 81 21.11 7.38 12.31
N GLY A 82 19.82 7.36 12.52
CA GLY A 82 18.79 7.01 11.53
C GLY A 82 18.71 5.51 11.22
N ASN A 83 17.58 5.05 10.70
CA ASN A 83 17.39 3.68 10.25
C ASN A 83 17.74 3.51 8.76
N GLY A 84 17.76 4.61 7.99
CA GLY A 84 17.79 4.57 6.54
C GLY A 84 16.47 4.04 5.96
N TRP A 85 16.47 3.73 4.67
CA TRP A 85 15.28 3.18 4.02
C TRP A 85 14.88 1.82 4.61
N PRO A 86 13.57 1.59 4.87
CA PRO A 86 13.11 0.25 5.22
C PRO A 86 13.20 -0.68 3.99
N GLY A 87 13.40 -1.96 4.24
CA GLY A 87 13.50 -2.97 3.19
C GLY A 87 12.78 -4.27 3.55
N VAL A 88 12.83 -5.25 2.66
CA VAL A 88 12.15 -6.54 2.86
C VAL A 88 12.57 -7.21 4.18
N LYS A 89 13.87 -7.18 4.49
CA LYS A 89 14.44 -7.81 5.70
C LYS A 89 14.37 -6.92 6.95
N VAL A 90 14.30 -5.60 6.77
CA VAL A 90 14.37 -4.62 7.88
C VAL A 90 13.18 -3.66 7.77
N ARG A 91 12.02 -4.12 8.21
CA ARG A 91 10.76 -3.37 8.20
C ARG A 91 10.56 -2.59 9.51
N TRP A 92 11.55 -1.75 9.87
CA TRP A 92 11.51 -0.98 11.11
C TRP A 92 10.27 -0.08 11.21
N CYS A 93 9.81 0.48 10.07
CA CYS A 93 8.61 1.30 10.01
C CYS A 93 7.35 0.54 10.47
N THR A 94 7.16 -0.70 10.00
CA THR A 94 6.05 -1.56 10.46
C THR A 94 6.18 -1.86 11.95
N GLY A 95 7.40 -2.20 12.41
CA GLY A 95 7.65 -2.53 13.81
C GLY A 95 7.38 -1.35 14.75
N GLN A 96 8.02 -0.21 14.50
CA GLN A 96 8.00 0.94 15.42
C GLN A 96 6.75 1.81 15.27
N LEU A 97 6.26 2.03 14.03
CA LEU A 97 5.18 2.96 13.77
C LEU A 97 3.78 2.31 13.77
N LYS A 98 3.69 0.99 13.65
CA LYS A 98 2.41 0.27 13.63
C LYS A 98 2.34 -0.78 14.74
N THR A 99 3.08 -1.89 14.59
CA THR A 99 2.91 -3.07 15.45
C THR A 99 3.17 -2.76 16.93
N HIS A 100 4.26 -2.06 17.25
CA HIS A 100 4.59 -1.76 18.65
C HIS A 100 3.53 -0.87 19.32
N LEU A 101 3.04 0.16 18.61
CA LEU A 101 2.03 1.07 19.14
C LEU A 101 0.69 0.34 19.37
N ILE A 102 0.24 -0.43 18.38
CA ILE A 102 -0.99 -1.22 18.50
C ILE A 102 -0.86 -2.24 19.63
N SER A 103 0.24 -3.02 19.67
CA SER A 103 0.42 -4.03 20.71
C SER A 103 0.49 -3.42 22.11
N LYS A 104 1.13 -2.26 22.26
CA LYS A 104 1.18 -1.55 23.55
C LYS A 104 -0.23 -1.18 24.02
N GLU A 105 -1.05 -0.60 23.15
CA GLU A 105 -2.41 -0.19 23.49
C GLU A 105 -3.34 -1.39 23.73
N VAL A 106 -3.27 -2.41 22.87
CA VAL A 106 -4.03 -3.66 23.06
C VAL A 106 -3.66 -4.33 24.39
N ASN A 107 -2.38 -4.39 24.75
CA ASN A 107 -1.95 -4.98 26.03
C ASN A 107 -2.44 -4.16 27.22
N ARG A 108 -2.45 -2.83 27.12
CA ARG A 108 -3.03 -1.95 28.14
C ARG A 108 -4.52 -2.26 28.32
N LEU A 109 -5.28 -2.30 27.23
CA LEU A 109 -6.71 -2.61 27.28
C LEU A 109 -7.00 -4.02 27.81
N LYS A 110 -6.20 -5.04 27.42
CA LYS A 110 -6.33 -6.42 27.95
C LYS A 110 -5.95 -6.51 29.44
N GLY A 111 -5.09 -5.64 29.94
CA GLY A 111 -4.75 -5.56 31.35
C GLY A 111 -5.85 -4.92 32.22
N GLU A 112 -6.64 -4.04 31.62
CA GLU A 112 -7.76 -3.35 32.30
C GLU A 112 -9.10 -4.07 32.11
N TYR A 113 -9.29 -4.78 31.00
CA TYR A 113 -10.55 -5.37 30.57
C TYR A 113 -10.36 -6.78 29.97
N GLN A 114 -11.41 -7.57 29.94
CA GLN A 114 -11.47 -8.78 29.08
C GLN A 114 -11.69 -8.37 27.62
N ALA A 115 -10.65 -7.86 26.97
CA ALA A 115 -10.74 -7.30 25.63
C ALA A 115 -10.54 -8.37 24.55
N LEU A 116 -11.44 -8.41 23.57
CA LEU A 116 -11.27 -9.14 22.31
C LEU A 116 -10.64 -8.21 21.27
N HIS A 117 -9.67 -8.72 20.53
CA HIS A 117 -9.00 -7.97 19.48
C HIS A 117 -9.45 -8.46 18.11
N TYR A 118 -10.17 -7.61 17.38
CA TYR A 118 -10.65 -7.86 16.01
C TYR A 118 -9.67 -7.31 14.99
N VAL A 119 -9.33 -8.10 13.97
CA VAL A 119 -8.39 -7.71 12.90
C VAL A 119 -9.03 -7.93 11.53
N GLY A 120 -8.94 -6.92 10.65
CA GLY A 120 -9.52 -6.95 9.32
C GLY A 120 -8.67 -7.74 8.31
N ILE A 121 -8.54 -9.04 8.51
CA ILE A 121 -7.95 -9.96 7.53
C ILE A 121 -9.07 -10.60 6.75
N ALA A 122 -8.97 -10.61 5.43
CA ALA A 122 -9.98 -11.17 4.54
C ALA A 122 -9.89 -12.71 4.45
N ALA A 123 -10.96 -13.37 4.02
CA ALA A 123 -11.05 -14.82 3.97
C ALA A 123 -10.05 -15.49 3.02
N ASP A 124 -9.59 -14.76 1.99
CA ASP A 124 -8.60 -15.20 1.01
C ASP A 124 -7.14 -14.93 1.43
N GLU A 125 -6.90 -14.49 2.68
CA GLU A 125 -5.57 -14.27 3.26
C GLU A 125 -5.19 -15.26 4.38
N PRO A 126 -5.35 -16.59 4.23
CA PRO A 126 -5.23 -17.55 5.34
C PRO A 126 -3.86 -17.56 6.02
N LYS A 127 -2.79 -17.19 5.31
CA LYS A 127 -1.42 -17.12 5.86
C LYS A 127 -1.22 -15.99 6.89
N ARG A 128 -2.17 -15.06 6.99
CA ARG A 128 -2.11 -13.94 7.93
C ARG A 128 -2.86 -14.20 9.24
N ILE A 129 -3.67 -15.26 9.29
CA ILE A 129 -4.46 -15.67 10.47
C ILE A 129 -3.51 -16.10 11.58
N LYS A 130 -3.77 -15.60 12.80
CA LYS A 130 -3.05 -15.91 14.04
C LYS A 130 -4.07 -16.14 15.18
N ASN A 131 -3.76 -15.70 16.39
CA ASN A 131 -4.57 -15.90 17.59
C ASN A 131 -5.45 -14.67 17.93
N GLU A 132 -6.10 -14.08 16.91
CA GLU A 132 -6.99 -12.92 17.06
C GLU A 132 -8.38 -13.27 16.48
N GLN A 133 -9.34 -12.34 16.57
CA GLN A 133 -10.65 -12.51 15.96
C GLN A 133 -10.66 -11.94 14.56
N TYR A 134 -11.17 -12.66 13.59
CA TYR A 134 -11.15 -12.29 12.17
C TYR A 134 -12.56 -12.30 11.55
N PRO A 135 -13.40 -11.29 11.82
CA PRO A 135 -14.80 -11.31 11.38
C PRO A 135 -14.99 -11.51 9.88
N LEU A 136 -14.11 -10.95 9.03
CA LEU A 136 -14.22 -11.17 7.57
C LEU A 136 -13.96 -12.62 7.18
N VAL A 137 -13.06 -13.32 7.90
CA VAL A 137 -12.82 -14.76 7.70
C VAL A 137 -14.04 -15.58 8.12
N ASP A 138 -14.59 -15.26 9.30
CA ASP A 138 -15.77 -15.96 9.85
C ASP A 138 -17.00 -15.77 8.95
N TRP A 139 -17.09 -14.63 8.26
CA TRP A 139 -18.17 -14.32 7.31
C TRP A 139 -17.87 -14.78 5.88
N GLY A 140 -16.71 -15.34 5.61
CA GLY A 140 -16.29 -15.80 4.28
C GLY A 140 -16.05 -14.67 3.26
N ILE A 141 -15.81 -13.44 3.72
CA ILE A 141 -15.65 -12.26 2.88
C ILE A 141 -14.21 -12.10 2.42
N ALA A 142 -14.00 -12.17 1.11
CA ALA A 142 -12.71 -11.95 0.44
C ALA A 142 -12.37 -10.45 0.33
N GLU A 143 -11.09 -10.13 0.02
CA GLU A 143 -10.61 -8.75 -0.10
C GLU A 143 -11.41 -7.95 -1.14
N ALA A 144 -11.64 -8.52 -2.32
CA ALA A 144 -12.41 -7.87 -3.38
C ALA A 144 -13.87 -7.59 -2.99
N GLU A 145 -14.51 -8.51 -2.27
CA GLU A 145 -15.86 -8.32 -1.77
C GLU A 145 -15.90 -7.27 -0.66
N ALA A 146 -14.92 -7.27 0.25
CA ALA A 146 -14.79 -6.25 1.28
C ALA A 146 -14.62 -4.84 0.68
N LEU A 147 -13.85 -4.71 -0.41
CA LEU A 147 -13.69 -3.46 -1.15
C LEU A 147 -15.02 -3.01 -1.77
N LYS A 148 -15.72 -3.93 -2.48
CA LYS A 148 -17.04 -3.64 -3.05
C LYS A 148 -18.04 -3.17 -1.99
N ILE A 149 -18.11 -3.83 -0.85
CA ILE A 149 -18.95 -3.44 0.28
C ILE A 149 -18.68 -2.00 0.74
N CYS A 150 -17.41 -1.57 0.73
CA CYS A 150 -17.04 -0.20 1.07
C CYS A 150 -17.52 0.79 0.00
N TYR A 151 -17.30 0.51 -1.28
CA TYR A 151 -17.78 1.35 -2.39
C TYR A 151 -19.31 1.49 -2.39
N ASP A 152 -20.05 0.40 -2.22
CA ASP A 152 -21.52 0.39 -2.16
C ASP A 152 -22.05 1.30 -1.02
N ARG A 153 -21.23 1.61 0.00
CA ARG A 153 -21.53 2.50 1.12
C ARG A 153 -20.90 3.88 1.00
N GLY A 154 -20.34 4.19 -0.17
CA GLY A 154 -19.73 5.49 -0.46
C GLY A 154 -18.35 5.70 0.15
N TYR A 155 -17.64 4.63 0.51
CA TYR A 155 -16.25 4.71 0.98
C TYR A 155 -15.31 4.28 -0.16
N ASP A 156 -14.70 5.26 -0.82
CA ASP A 156 -13.90 5.12 -2.03
C ASP A 156 -12.41 5.53 -1.86
N TRP A 157 -12.03 5.94 -0.64
CA TRP A 157 -10.67 6.45 -0.34
C TRP A 157 -10.22 7.59 -1.27
N GLY A 158 -11.16 8.44 -1.73
CA GLY A 158 -10.86 9.53 -2.64
C GLY A 158 -10.31 9.04 -4.00
N GLY A 159 -10.73 7.87 -4.48
CA GLY A 159 -10.29 7.29 -5.74
C GLY A 159 -8.93 6.59 -5.69
N LEU A 160 -8.28 6.46 -4.54
CA LEU A 160 -6.95 5.84 -4.45
C LEU A 160 -6.90 4.43 -5.05
N TYR A 161 -7.94 3.60 -4.86
CA TYR A 161 -7.98 2.24 -5.41
C TYR A 161 -8.28 2.17 -6.91
N GLU A 162 -8.68 3.29 -7.52
CA GLU A 162 -8.78 3.42 -8.98
C GLU A 162 -7.39 3.66 -9.61
N ILE A 163 -6.51 4.32 -8.85
CA ILE A 163 -5.14 4.62 -9.26
C ILE A 163 -4.20 3.49 -8.88
N TYR A 164 -4.22 3.06 -7.61
CA TYR A 164 -3.27 2.12 -7.03
C TYR A 164 -3.90 0.76 -6.78
N HIS A 165 -3.16 -0.29 -7.06
CA HIS A 165 -3.60 -1.64 -6.70
C HIS A 165 -3.71 -1.81 -5.17
N ARG A 166 -2.88 -1.09 -4.42
CA ARG A 166 -2.83 -1.18 -2.96
C ARG A 166 -2.47 0.16 -2.35
N CYS A 167 -3.36 0.68 -1.49
CA CYS A 167 -3.08 1.87 -0.70
C CYS A 167 -2.14 1.52 0.47
N SER A 168 -0.85 1.74 0.27
CA SER A 168 0.20 1.69 1.30
C SER A 168 0.73 3.09 1.58
N CYS A 169 1.73 3.23 2.47
CA CYS A 169 2.44 4.52 2.59
C CYS A 169 2.99 4.92 1.21
N TRP A 170 2.79 6.18 0.81
CA TRP A 170 3.23 6.67 -0.50
C TRP A 170 4.74 6.54 -0.76
N CYS A 171 5.57 6.56 0.30
CA CYS A 171 7.03 6.42 0.23
C CYS A 171 7.53 4.99 0.44
N CYS A 172 6.71 3.96 0.28
CA CYS A 172 7.10 2.59 0.59
C CYS A 172 8.06 2.00 -0.47
N PRO A 173 9.30 1.61 -0.12
CA PRO A 173 10.23 0.99 -1.09
C PRO A 173 9.76 -0.38 -1.62
N LEU A 174 8.78 -0.98 -0.97
CA LEU A 174 8.22 -2.28 -1.38
C LEU A 174 7.12 -2.14 -2.44
N GLN A 175 6.73 -0.92 -2.82
CA GLN A 175 5.82 -0.70 -3.94
C GLN A 175 6.42 -1.21 -5.25
N ARG A 176 5.57 -1.58 -6.19
CA ARG A 176 5.98 -1.95 -7.54
C ARG A 176 6.42 -0.71 -8.31
N ILE A 177 7.20 -0.88 -9.36
CA ILE A 177 7.69 0.25 -10.17
C ILE A 177 6.53 0.96 -10.89
N ASP A 178 5.53 0.21 -11.33
CA ASP A 178 4.31 0.77 -11.90
C ASP A 178 3.53 1.64 -10.91
N GLU A 179 3.44 1.25 -9.63
CA GLU A 179 2.84 2.08 -8.58
C GLU A 179 3.64 3.38 -8.34
N LEU A 180 4.97 3.30 -8.37
CA LEU A 180 5.83 4.50 -8.26
C LEU A 180 5.69 5.44 -9.47
N ARG A 181 5.46 4.90 -10.68
CA ARG A 181 5.15 5.70 -11.87
C ARG A 181 3.83 6.43 -11.70
N LYS A 182 2.80 5.76 -11.16
CA LYS A 182 1.51 6.36 -10.83
C LYS A 182 1.67 7.45 -9.76
N LEU A 183 2.50 7.23 -8.73
CA LEU A 183 2.80 8.24 -7.71
C LEU A 183 3.37 9.52 -8.35
N ARG A 184 4.36 9.38 -9.25
CA ARG A 184 4.93 10.50 -9.98
C ARG A 184 3.90 11.28 -10.80
N HIS A 185 2.94 10.58 -11.38
CA HIS A 185 1.92 11.16 -12.24
C HIS A 185 0.76 11.80 -11.48
N HIS A 186 0.22 11.09 -10.51
CA HIS A 186 -1.00 11.52 -9.80
C HIS A 186 -0.73 12.34 -8.54
N HIS A 187 0.46 12.20 -7.95
CA HIS A 187 0.86 12.91 -6.72
C HIS A 187 2.28 13.47 -6.87
N PRO A 188 2.50 14.43 -7.79
CA PRO A 188 3.83 14.95 -8.10
C PRO A 188 4.51 15.58 -6.88
N GLU A 189 3.77 16.20 -5.97
CA GLU A 189 4.29 16.77 -4.71
C GLU A 189 4.83 15.71 -3.76
N LEU A 190 4.18 14.53 -3.69
CA LEU A 190 4.67 13.40 -2.91
C LEU A 190 5.87 12.73 -3.58
N TRP A 191 5.90 12.73 -4.92
CA TRP A 191 7.05 12.26 -5.69
C TRP A 191 8.29 13.13 -5.47
N GLU A 192 8.16 14.46 -5.49
CA GLU A 192 9.26 15.37 -5.17
C GLU A 192 9.76 15.18 -3.74
N ARG A 193 8.85 15.08 -2.77
CA ARG A 193 9.23 14.76 -1.39
C ARG A 193 9.98 13.43 -1.28
N LEU A 194 9.58 12.42 -2.06
CA LEU A 194 10.28 11.14 -2.11
C LEU A 194 11.70 11.29 -2.66
N ARG A 195 11.89 12.12 -3.70
CA ARG A 195 13.20 12.44 -4.26
C ARG A 195 14.11 13.11 -3.23
N ASP A 196 13.60 14.10 -2.50
CA ASP A 196 14.34 14.79 -1.46
C ASP A 196 14.76 13.83 -0.34
N MET A 197 13.86 12.96 0.09
CA MET A 197 14.15 11.95 1.11
C MET A 197 15.22 10.95 0.62
N ASP A 198 15.16 10.52 -0.62
CA ASP A 198 16.14 9.58 -1.19
C ASP A 198 17.52 10.24 -1.34
N GLN A 199 17.57 11.49 -1.81
CA GLN A 199 18.80 12.27 -1.88
C GLN A 199 19.45 12.47 -0.51
N ARG A 200 18.64 12.77 0.51
CA ARG A 200 19.11 12.85 1.91
C ARG A 200 19.65 11.51 2.40
N ALA A 201 18.96 10.42 2.09
CA ALA A 201 19.39 9.08 2.49
C ALA A 201 20.73 8.68 1.83
N ILE A 202 20.90 8.97 0.54
CA ILE A 202 22.17 8.75 -0.18
C ILE A 202 23.30 9.60 0.43
N THR A 203 23.02 10.88 0.71
CA THR A 203 24.01 11.79 1.32
C THR A 203 24.46 11.28 2.71
N GLN A 204 23.53 10.78 3.51
CA GLN A 204 23.80 10.35 4.88
C GLN A 204 24.39 8.94 4.95
N PHE A 205 23.92 8.01 4.14
CA PHE A 205 24.27 6.58 4.25
C PHE A 205 25.05 6.04 3.04
N GLY A 206 25.34 6.89 2.04
CA GLY A 206 26.00 6.47 0.80
C GLY A 206 25.15 5.48 0.00
N HIS A 207 25.80 4.78 -0.94
CA HIS A 207 25.17 3.71 -1.73
C HIS A 207 25.10 2.37 -0.98
N THR A 208 24.90 2.41 0.32
CA THR A 208 24.65 1.24 1.17
C THR A 208 23.19 0.82 1.10
N PRO A 209 22.81 -0.39 1.59
CA PRO A 209 21.41 -0.78 1.70
C PRO A 209 20.52 0.16 2.51
N LEU A 210 21.12 1.04 3.33
CA LEU A 210 20.40 2.01 4.15
C LEU A 210 20.08 3.30 3.40
N GLY A 211 20.95 3.69 2.46
CA GLY A 211 20.79 4.85 1.61
C GLY A 211 20.02 4.54 0.32
N GLN A 212 19.78 3.29 -0.02
CA GLN A 212 19.09 2.90 -1.24
C GLN A 212 17.59 2.78 -1.02
N PHE A 213 16.79 3.56 -1.76
CA PHE A 213 15.32 3.46 -1.72
C PHE A 213 14.85 2.05 -2.08
N LYS A 214 15.36 1.48 -3.15
CA LYS A 214 14.99 0.15 -3.63
C LYS A 214 16.20 -0.57 -4.18
N GLN A 215 16.25 -1.89 -4.10
CA GLN A 215 17.37 -2.66 -4.65
C GLN A 215 17.62 -2.28 -6.12
N ASN A 216 18.83 -1.82 -6.43
CA ASN A 216 19.28 -1.37 -7.75
C ASN A 216 18.63 -0.07 -8.27
N TRP A 217 17.80 0.60 -7.48
CA TRP A 217 17.10 1.81 -7.88
C TRP A 217 17.19 2.90 -6.82
N THR A 218 17.68 4.06 -7.21
CA THR A 218 17.45 5.33 -6.54
C THR A 218 16.20 5.98 -7.14
N VAL A 219 15.58 6.91 -6.42
CA VAL A 219 14.41 7.65 -6.94
C VAL A 219 14.80 8.48 -8.16
N GLU A 220 16.03 9.03 -8.19
CA GLU A 220 16.57 9.77 -9.34
C GLU A 220 16.69 8.89 -10.59
N ARG A 221 17.15 7.65 -10.46
CA ARG A 221 17.19 6.71 -11.60
C ARG A 221 15.80 6.33 -12.10
N LEU A 222 14.83 6.26 -11.19
CA LEU A 222 13.42 6.05 -11.56
C LEU A 222 12.86 7.28 -12.28
N GLU A 223 13.18 8.49 -11.82
CA GLU A 223 12.79 9.74 -12.49
C GLU A 223 13.31 9.78 -13.93
N GLN A 224 14.60 9.54 -14.13
CA GLN A 224 15.21 9.50 -15.46
C GLN A 224 14.55 8.46 -16.37
N ARG A 225 14.25 7.29 -15.83
CA ARG A 225 13.54 6.24 -16.56
C ARG A 225 12.12 6.67 -16.95
N PHE A 226 11.35 7.20 -16.03
CA PHE A 226 9.97 7.60 -16.30
C PHE A 226 9.89 8.80 -17.24
N ALA A 227 10.85 9.74 -17.16
CA ALA A 227 10.97 10.84 -18.10
C ALA A 227 11.31 10.36 -19.51
N ALA A 228 12.24 9.40 -19.64
CA ALA A 228 12.60 8.82 -20.93
C ALA A 228 11.43 8.03 -21.58
N GLU A 229 10.69 7.26 -20.79
CA GLU A 229 9.47 6.56 -21.24
C GLU A 229 8.44 7.57 -21.79
N GLY A 230 8.19 8.66 -21.06
CA GLY A 230 7.27 9.73 -21.49
C GLY A 230 7.74 10.46 -22.76
N ALA A 231 9.04 10.73 -22.88
CA ALA A 231 9.61 11.35 -24.07
C ALA A 231 9.49 10.46 -25.32
N GLN A 232 9.73 9.15 -25.19
CA GLN A 232 9.57 8.21 -26.30
C GLN A 232 8.13 8.17 -26.82
N ILE A 233 7.15 8.18 -25.91
CA ILE A 233 5.73 8.22 -26.27
C ILE A 233 5.39 9.52 -26.97
N SER A 234 5.86 10.68 -26.47
CA SER A 234 5.64 11.99 -27.07
C SER A 234 6.23 12.09 -28.49
N VAL A 235 7.46 11.62 -28.69
CA VAL A 235 8.11 11.57 -30.02
C VAL A 235 7.33 10.67 -30.96
N PHE A 236 6.84 9.53 -30.48
CA PHE A 236 6.04 8.61 -31.26
C PHE A 236 4.71 9.25 -31.70
N LEU A 237 3.99 9.90 -30.79
CA LEU A 237 2.72 10.59 -31.08
C LEU A 237 2.92 11.81 -32.03
N SER A 238 4.03 12.52 -31.91
CA SER A 238 4.31 13.72 -32.73
C SER A 238 4.87 13.41 -34.11
N SER A 239 5.43 12.20 -34.32
CA SER A 239 6.10 11.86 -35.57
C SER A 239 5.14 11.58 -36.75
N GLY A 240 3.84 11.46 -36.52
CA GLY A 240 2.78 11.37 -37.57
C GLY A 240 3.02 10.33 -38.67
N LYS A 241 3.96 9.41 -38.48
CA LYS A 241 4.26 8.38 -39.47
C LYS A 241 3.29 7.22 -39.28
N ASP A 242 2.50 6.97 -40.31
CA ASP A 242 1.70 5.75 -40.52
C ASP A 242 2.60 4.49 -40.59
N ASN A 243 3.39 4.29 -39.57
CA ASN A 243 4.09 3.03 -39.42
C ASN A 243 3.14 2.07 -38.71
N ILE A 244 2.90 0.94 -39.37
CA ILE A 244 2.04 -0.16 -38.94
C ILE A 244 2.33 -0.50 -37.48
N MET A 245 1.59 0.15 -36.57
CA MET A 245 1.60 -0.20 -35.17
C MET A 245 0.97 -1.57 -34.99
N THR A 246 1.60 -2.42 -34.22
CA THR A 246 0.94 -3.62 -33.75
C THR A 246 -0.26 -3.23 -32.88
N GLU A 247 -1.31 -4.03 -32.84
CA GLU A 247 -2.50 -3.77 -32.01
C GLU A 247 -2.11 -3.52 -30.53
N LYS A 248 -1.07 -4.18 -30.06
CA LYS A 248 -0.50 -3.97 -28.73
C LYS A 248 0.07 -2.55 -28.52
N GLN A 249 0.77 -2.01 -29.50
CA GLN A 249 1.33 -0.65 -29.44
C GLN A 249 0.23 0.41 -29.54
N LYS A 250 -0.82 0.18 -30.34
CA LYS A 250 -2.01 1.05 -30.41
C LYS A 250 -2.74 1.11 -29.08
N GLN A 251 -2.86 -0.02 -28.41
CA GLN A 251 -3.47 -0.13 -27.10
C GLN A 251 -2.65 0.60 -26.02
N GLU A 252 -1.34 0.41 -25.99
CA GLU A 252 -0.42 1.11 -25.09
C GLU A 252 -0.47 2.63 -25.29
N CYS A 253 -0.57 3.13 -26.53
CA CYS A 253 -0.72 4.56 -26.82
C CYS A 253 -2.07 5.13 -26.37
N SER A 254 -3.17 4.42 -26.62
CA SER A 254 -4.52 4.83 -26.21
C SER A 254 -4.64 4.91 -24.67
N GLU A 255 -4.00 3.99 -23.97
CA GLU A 255 -3.96 3.98 -22.51
C GLU A 255 -3.19 5.19 -21.93
N VAL A 256 -2.09 5.57 -22.59
CA VAL A 256 -1.30 6.75 -22.21
C VAL A 256 -2.02 8.06 -22.54
N GLU A 257 -2.69 8.15 -23.68
CA GLU A 257 -3.52 9.31 -24.03
C GLU A 257 -4.67 9.50 -23.03
N THR A 258 -5.29 8.42 -22.59
CA THR A 258 -6.35 8.46 -21.58
C THR A 258 -5.79 8.91 -20.22
N MET A 259 -4.58 8.48 -19.85
CA MET A 259 -3.89 8.95 -18.64
C MET A 259 -3.54 10.43 -18.69
N LEU A 260 -3.15 10.94 -19.86
CA LEU A 260 -2.77 12.36 -20.07
C LEU A 260 -3.98 13.31 -20.10
N GLN A 261 -5.18 12.82 -20.47
CA GLN A 261 -6.40 13.64 -20.62
C GLN A 261 -7.27 13.75 -19.37
N GLY A 262 -6.90 13.11 -18.27
CA GLY A 262 -7.54 13.31 -16.94
C GLY A 262 -9.04 13.01 -16.89
N THR A 263 -9.57 12.12 -17.75
CA THR A 263 -10.98 11.72 -17.74
C THR A 263 -11.17 10.34 -17.10
N PRO A 264 -12.09 10.20 -16.12
CA PRO A 264 -12.36 8.89 -15.53
C PRO A 264 -13.18 8.06 -16.51
N LYS A 265 -12.59 7.03 -17.11
CA LYS A 265 -13.34 5.99 -17.83
C LYS A 265 -12.74 4.62 -17.61
N GLN A 266 -13.56 3.81 -16.95
CA GLN A 266 -13.71 2.35 -17.02
C GLN A 266 -12.44 1.49 -17.07
N ASN A 267 -12.24 0.73 -15.99
CA ASN A 267 -11.53 -0.57 -15.89
C ASN A 267 -10.52 -0.88 -17.01
N VAL A 268 -9.31 -0.33 -16.93
CA VAL A 268 -8.19 -0.78 -17.72
C VAL A 268 -7.10 -1.30 -16.81
N LEU A 269 -6.94 -2.63 -16.80
CA LEU A 269 -5.83 -3.31 -16.15
C LEU A 269 -4.60 -3.23 -17.06
N ILE A 270 -3.66 -2.33 -16.75
CA ILE A 270 -2.39 -2.23 -17.48
C ILE A 270 -1.39 -3.20 -16.90
N SER A 271 -0.97 -4.19 -17.68
CA SER A 271 0.14 -5.08 -17.35
C SER A 271 1.35 -4.77 -18.24
N PHE A 272 2.41 -4.21 -17.63
CA PHE A 272 3.72 -4.10 -18.27
C PHE A 272 4.60 -5.30 -17.91
N GLY A 273 4.88 -6.14 -18.89
CA GLY A 273 5.85 -7.24 -18.79
C GLY A 273 5.26 -8.61 -18.46
N GLY A 274 4.88 -9.36 -19.52
CA GLY A 274 4.76 -10.81 -19.49
C GLY A 274 3.42 -11.37 -19.00
N LYS A 275 2.55 -11.55 -19.89
CA LYS A 275 1.20 -12.12 -20.04
C LYS A 275 0.10 -11.05 -20.05
N PRO A 276 -0.83 -11.10 -21.03
CA PRO A 276 -1.94 -10.16 -21.14
C PRO A 276 -2.80 -10.21 -19.87
N ALA A 277 -3.26 -9.05 -19.44
CA ALA A 277 -4.23 -8.95 -18.36
C ALA A 277 -5.51 -9.66 -18.79
N LYS A 278 -6.04 -10.53 -17.94
CA LYS A 278 -7.29 -11.23 -18.20
C LYS A 278 -8.44 -10.29 -17.89
N THR A 279 -9.48 -10.34 -18.71
CA THR A 279 -10.74 -9.63 -18.46
C THR A 279 -11.45 -10.24 -17.25
N LEU A 280 -12.39 -9.49 -16.67
CA LEU A 280 -13.21 -9.98 -15.55
C LEU A 280 -13.90 -11.30 -15.87
N GLU A 281 -14.40 -11.42 -17.12
CA GLU A 281 -15.03 -12.66 -17.62
C GLU A 281 -14.06 -13.85 -17.72
N GLU A 282 -12.80 -13.60 -18.09
CA GLU A 282 -11.77 -14.64 -18.15
C GLU A 282 -11.35 -15.11 -16.76
N LEU A 283 -11.30 -14.19 -15.79
CA LEU A 283 -11.02 -14.51 -14.39
C LEU A 283 -12.17 -15.30 -13.76
N GLU A 284 -13.41 -14.94 -14.05
CA GLU A 284 -14.59 -15.68 -13.60
C GLU A 284 -14.66 -17.08 -14.19
N LYS A 285 -14.36 -17.25 -15.48
CA LYS A 285 -14.27 -18.56 -16.14
C LYS A 285 -13.18 -19.44 -15.54
N GLU A 286 -12.00 -18.87 -15.25
CA GLU A 286 -10.92 -19.62 -14.57
C GLU A 286 -11.29 -20.01 -13.13
N GLN A 287 -11.99 -19.15 -12.40
CA GLN A 287 -12.46 -19.49 -11.05
C GLN A 287 -13.52 -20.61 -11.10
N GLN A 288 -14.42 -20.58 -12.06
CA GLN A 288 -15.41 -21.64 -12.24
C GLN A 288 -14.75 -22.97 -12.64
N GLN A 289 -13.73 -22.91 -13.50
CA GLN A 289 -12.96 -24.07 -13.91
C GLN A 289 -12.20 -24.71 -12.71
N ARG A 290 -11.53 -23.88 -11.91
CA ARG A 290 -10.83 -24.35 -10.70
C ARG A 290 -11.78 -24.93 -9.66
N LYS A 291 -12.99 -24.40 -9.52
CA LYS A 291 -14.02 -24.96 -8.65
C LYS A 291 -14.50 -26.33 -9.12
N LYS A 292 -14.67 -26.53 -10.45
CA LYS A 292 -15.00 -27.85 -11.02
C LYS A 292 -13.90 -28.87 -10.79
N GLU A 293 -12.65 -28.52 -11.07
CA GLU A 293 -11.48 -29.39 -10.86
C GLU A 293 -11.25 -29.74 -9.37
N HIS A 294 -11.61 -28.83 -8.46
CA HIS A 294 -11.54 -29.11 -7.02
C HIS A 294 -12.63 -30.09 -6.56
N ASN A 295 -13.84 -29.95 -7.08
CA ASN A 295 -14.94 -30.88 -6.77
C ASN A 295 -14.69 -32.27 -7.35
N GLU A 296 -14.20 -32.36 -8.58
CA GLU A 296 -13.85 -33.65 -9.22
C GLU A 296 -12.70 -34.39 -8.50
N ARG A 297 -11.76 -33.65 -7.86
CA ARG A 297 -10.71 -34.24 -7.02
C ARG A 297 -11.18 -34.60 -5.60
N GLY A 298 -12.29 -34.02 -5.15
CA GLY A 298 -12.92 -34.35 -3.85
C GLY A 298 -13.80 -35.58 -3.89
N GLU A 299 -14.35 -35.91 -5.06
CA GLU A 299 -15.18 -37.12 -5.26
C GLU A 299 -14.36 -38.39 -5.63
N ALA A 300 -13.05 -38.24 -5.86
CA ALA A 300 -12.14 -39.35 -6.21
C ALA A 300 -11.28 -39.82 -5.02
N ARG A 301 -11.72 -39.56 -3.77
CA ARG A 301 -11.05 -40.04 -2.55
C ARG A 301 -12.01 -40.78 -1.65
#